data_922711f13c9bd2b13335806d956eb1a9
#
_entry.id   922711f13c9bd2b13335806d956eb1a9
#
_cell.length_a   1.000
_cell.length_b   1.000
_cell.length_c   1.000
_cell.angle_alpha   90.00
_cell.angle_beta   90.00
_cell.angle_gamma   90.00
#
_symmetry.space_group_name_H-M   'P 1'
#
loop_
_entity.id
_entity.type
_entity.pdbx_description
1 polymer ?
#
loop_
_entity_poly.entity_id
_entity_poly.type
_entity_poly.pdbx_seq_one_letter_code
_entity_poly.pdbx_strand_id
1 'polypeptide(L)'
;CEISLLKERSTGEYIESLQRISSESKRLSSLIRHLLFLSRQEEELLKNNVEEIILSDILKGLTGSNERIRLHLEATEQQAVVKANPYLLKIALKNIIDNACKYSDKEVNVALYREQQQVILEVEDQGIGIPQEEIEHIFQSFYRGSNTRDYAGQGIGLSLTLKIISAYHGKLDISSEIEKGTKVRVIF
;
A
#
# COMPACT_ATOMS: atom_id res chain seq x y z
N CYS A 1 21.60 11.33 -16.53
CA CYS A 1 22.91 11.63 -15.89
C CYS A 1 23.97 12.07 -16.90
N GLU A 2 24.21 11.36 -18.00
CA GLU A 2 25.24 11.72 -19.00
C GLU A 2 25.02 13.12 -19.59
N ILE A 3 23.79 13.48 -19.96
CA ILE A 3 23.45 14.80 -20.50
C ILE A 3 23.66 15.93 -19.46
N SER A 4 23.55 15.63 -18.18
CA SER A 4 23.77 16.61 -17.10
C SER A 4 25.24 16.93 -16.84
N LEU A 5 26.15 16.07 -17.34
CA LEU A 5 27.60 16.24 -17.22
C LEU A 5 28.22 16.97 -18.43
N LEU A 6 27.48 17.13 -19.54
CA LEU A 6 27.98 17.69 -20.80
C LEU A 6 27.81 19.20 -20.92
N LYS A 7 27.07 19.87 -20.02
CA LYS A 7 26.82 21.31 -20.06
C LYS A 7 26.68 21.86 -18.65
N GLU A 8 27.32 23.01 -18.40
CA GLU A 8 27.09 23.78 -17.18
C GLU A 8 25.62 24.19 -17.05
N ARG A 9 25.06 23.98 -15.86
CA ARG A 9 23.66 24.24 -15.53
C ARG A 9 23.57 25.15 -14.30
N SER A 10 22.43 25.78 -14.13
CA SER A 10 22.15 26.54 -12.93
C SER A 10 22.06 25.61 -11.70
N THR A 11 22.32 26.17 -10.53
CA THR A 11 22.18 25.42 -9.25
C THR A 11 20.79 24.81 -9.09
N GLY A 12 19.75 25.51 -9.56
CA GLY A 12 18.36 25.00 -9.54
C GLY A 12 18.17 23.74 -10.38
N GLU A 13 18.71 23.71 -11.61
CA GLU A 13 18.65 22.55 -12.50
C GLU A 13 19.43 21.34 -11.94
N TYR A 14 20.55 21.59 -11.23
CA TYR A 14 21.27 20.52 -10.54
C TYR A 14 20.47 19.96 -9.38
N ILE A 15 19.82 20.80 -8.56
CA ILE A 15 18.98 20.37 -7.46
C ILE A 15 17.81 19.52 -7.97
N GLU A 16 17.12 19.96 -9.01
CA GLU A 16 16.03 19.21 -9.64
C GLU A 16 16.50 17.84 -10.17
N SER A 17 17.65 17.82 -10.84
CA SER A 17 18.26 16.58 -11.34
C SER A 17 18.61 15.62 -10.21
N LEU A 18 19.17 16.11 -9.10
CA LEU A 18 19.51 15.32 -7.92
C LEU A 18 18.26 14.78 -7.22
N GLN A 19 17.21 15.59 -7.10
CA GLN A 19 15.92 15.14 -6.55
C GLN A 19 15.31 14.04 -7.41
N ARG A 20 15.36 14.16 -8.73
CA ARG A 20 14.90 13.14 -9.68
C ARG A 20 15.70 11.83 -9.56
N ILE A 21 17.03 11.92 -9.48
CA ILE A 21 17.90 10.75 -9.26
C ILE A 21 17.58 10.09 -7.92
N SER A 22 17.42 10.87 -6.86
CA SER A 22 17.07 10.36 -5.52
C SER A 22 15.73 9.65 -5.53
N SER A 23 14.71 10.19 -6.20
CA SER A 23 13.38 9.58 -6.31
C SER A 23 13.43 8.26 -7.09
N GLU A 24 14.14 8.21 -8.23
CA GLU A 24 14.30 6.98 -9.02
C GLU A 24 15.14 5.92 -8.28
N SER A 25 16.18 6.33 -7.55
CA SER A 25 16.95 5.41 -6.71
C SER A 25 16.12 4.78 -5.60
N LYS A 26 15.29 5.57 -4.91
CA LYS A 26 14.33 5.05 -3.92
C LYS A 26 13.32 4.10 -4.55
N ARG A 27 12.84 4.43 -5.75
CA ARG A 27 11.94 3.60 -6.53
C ARG A 27 12.57 2.24 -6.89
N LEU A 28 13.79 2.24 -7.43
CA LEU A 28 14.54 1.03 -7.77
C LEU A 28 14.83 0.18 -6.53
N SER A 29 15.22 0.80 -5.43
CA SER A 29 15.45 0.11 -4.15
C SER A 29 14.17 -0.55 -3.61
N SER A 30 13.02 0.09 -3.79
CA SER A 30 11.72 -0.51 -3.45
C SER A 30 11.41 -1.71 -4.34
N LEU A 31 11.63 -1.60 -5.66
CA LEU A 31 11.46 -2.71 -6.60
C LEU A 31 12.31 -3.92 -6.25
N ILE A 32 13.61 -3.69 -6.01
CA ILE A 32 14.55 -4.76 -5.65
C ILE A 32 14.08 -5.47 -4.39
N ARG A 33 13.64 -4.74 -3.37
CA ARG A 33 13.07 -5.33 -2.15
C ARG A 33 11.82 -6.16 -2.43
N HIS A 34 10.92 -5.64 -3.26
CA HIS A 34 9.71 -6.37 -3.65
C HIS A 34 10.04 -7.64 -4.44
N LEU A 35 10.98 -7.58 -5.40
CA LEU A 35 11.43 -8.74 -6.16
C LEU A 35 12.14 -9.77 -5.28
N LEU A 36 13.00 -9.33 -4.36
CA LEU A 36 13.65 -10.22 -3.39
C LEU A 36 12.62 -10.90 -2.47
N PHE A 37 11.56 -10.18 -2.07
CA PHE A 37 10.47 -10.75 -1.29
C PHE A 37 9.66 -11.77 -2.10
N LEU A 38 9.45 -11.52 -3.40
CA LEU A 38 8.74 -12.45 -4.30
C LEU A 38 9.58 -13.67 -4.70
N SER A 39 10.91 -13.60 -4.66
CA SER A 39 11.83 -14.65 -5.15
C SER A 39 12.44 -15.55 -4.07
N ARG A 40 12.49 -15.10 -2.82
CA ARG A 40 13.04 -15.88 -1.71
C ARG A 40 12.00 -16.79 -1.07
N GLN A 41 12.49 -17.89 -0.46
CA GLN A 41 11.70 -18.78 0.39
C GLN A 41 10.93 -17.95 1.43
N GLU A 42 9.69 -17.67 1.09
CA GLU A 42 8.77 -16.74 1.77
C GLU A 42 8.60 -17.05 3.25
N GLU A 43 8.70 -18.33 3.61
CA GLU A 43 8.48 -18.81 4.98
C GLU A 43 9.45 -18.22 6.00
N GLU A 44 10.71 -18.02 5.64
CA GLU A 44 11.72 -17.58 6.61
C GLU A 44 11.60 -16.09 6.93
N LEU A 45 11.30 -15.24 5.93
CA LEU A 45 11.07 -13.81 6.14
C LEU A 45 9.77 -13.52 6.88
N LEU A 46 8.74 -14.34 6.64
CA LEU A 46 7.42 -14.19 7.25
C LEU A 46 7.39 -14.70 8.69
N LYS A 47 8.23 -15.70 9.04
CA LYS A 47 8.31 -16.26 10.39
C LYS A 47 9.24 -15.47 11.33
N ASN A 48 10.13 -14.64 10.78
CA ASN A 48 11.07 -13.85 11.57
C ASN A 48 10.42 -12.59 12.13
N ASN A 49 10.71 -12.29 13.41
CA ASN A 49 10.25 -11.09 14.10
C ASN A 49 8.72 -10.93 14.14
N VAL A 50 8.00 -12.03 14.33
CA VAL A 50 6.54 -12.00 14.54
C VAL A 50 6.25 -11.61 15.98
N GLU A 51 5.47 -10.55 16.17
CA GLU A 51 5.06 -10.06 17.48
C GLU A 51 3.60 -9.63 17.49
N GLU A 52 3.06 -9.37 18.66
CA GLU A 52 1.72 -8.80 18.82
C GLU A 52 1.76 -7.32 18.52
N ILE A 53 0.96 -6.89 17.54
CA ILE A 53 0.92 -5.54 17.02
C ILE A 53 -0.44 -4.94 17.24
N ILE A 54 -0.48 -3.74 17.80
CA ILE A 54 -1.68 -2.92 17.89
C ILE A 54 -1.86 -2.19 16.56
N LEU A 55 -2.85 -2.58 15.77
CA LEU A 55 -3.06 -2.02 14.42
C LEU A 55 -3.30 -0.52 14.43
N SER A 56 -3.99 0.01 15.44
CA SER A 56 -4.26 1.45 15.55
C SER A 56 -2.98 2.29 15.55
N ASP A 57 -1.88 1.79 16.13
CA ASP A 57 -0.63 2.53 16.20
C ASP A 57 0.05 2.62 14.83
N ILE A 58 0.03 1.53 14.06
CA ILE A 58 0.50 1.56 12.67
C ILE A 58 -0.33 2.53 11.86
N LEU A 59 -1.67 2.49 11.99
CA LEU A 59 -2.57 3.34 11.23
C LEU A 59 -2.39 4.81 11.57
N LYS A 60 -2.31 5.18 12.84
CA LYS A 60 -1.98 6.56 13.27
C LYS A 60 -0.70 7.06 12.61
N GLY A 61 0.34 6.21 12.57
CA GLY A 61 1.62 6.54 11.93
C GLY A 61 1.57 6.65 10.40
N LEU A 62 0.64 5.95 9.73
CA LEU A 62 0.49 6.00 8.27
C LEU A 62 -0.41 7.14 7.79
N THR A 63 -1.39 7.54 8.59
CA THR A 63 -2.45 8.48 8.20
C THR A 63 -2.20 9.90 8.67
N GLY A 64 -1.43 10.09 9.73
CA GLY A 64 -1.31 11.36 10.46
C GLY A 64 -0.71 12.55 9.66
N SER A 65 -0.09 12.32 8.50
CA SER A 65 0.48 13.39 7.66
C SER A 65 -0.36 13.74 6.43
N ASN A 66 -1.48 13.08 6.21
CA ASN A 66 -2.32 13.32 5.02
C ASN A 66 -3.72 13.79 5.43
N GLU A 67 -4.00 15.07 5.21
CA GLU A 67 -5.25 15.72 5.58
C GLU A 67 -6.49 15.16 4.85
N ARG A 68 -6.31 14.42 3.76
CA ARG A 68 -7.42 13.76 3.04
C ARG A 68 -7.87 12.46 3.69
N ILE A 69 -7.11 11.91 4.65
CA ILE A 69 -7.44 10.64 5.28
C ILE A 69 -8.28 10.91 6.54
N ARG A 70 -9.43 10.25 6.62
CA ARG A 70 -10.29 10.21 7.80
C ARG A 70 -10.09 8.86 8.50
N LEU A 71 -9.42 8.89 9.64
CA LEU A 71 -9.17 7.69 10.44
C LEU A 71 -10.26 7.53 11.51
N HIS A 72 -10.98 6.41 11.46
CA HIS A 72 -12.02 6.00 12.39
C HIS A 72 -11.57 4.76 13.16
N LEU A 73 -11.38 4.89 14.47
CA LEU A 73 -10.94 3.79 15.34
C LEU A 73 -12.11 3.43 16.27
N GLU A 74 -12.87 2.39 15.91
CA GLU A 74 -13.98 1.88 16.71
C GLU A 74 -13.54 0.70 17.60
N ALA A 75 -12.51 -0.03 17.20
CA ALA A 75 -11.91 -1.08 18.01
C ALA A 75 -10.96 -0.46 19.06
N THR A 76 -11.09 -0.90 20.31
CA THR A 76 -10.10 -0.55 21.34
C THR A 76 -8.73 -1.14 21.01
N GLU A 77 -7.67 -0.57 21.57
CA GLU A 77 -6.28 -1.07 21.35
C GLU A 77 -6.17 -2.57 21.68
N GLN A 78 -6.80 -3.03 22.75
CA GLN A 78 -6.81 -4.45 23.16
C GLN A 78 -7.59 -5.36 22.21
N GLN A 79 -8.48 -4.81 21.40
CA GLN A 79 -9.33 -5.56 20.46
C GLN A 79 -8.75 -5.66 19.06
N ALA A 80 -7.77 -4.83 18.72
CA ALA A 80 -7.18 -4.73 17.39
C ALA A 80 -5.71 -5.19 17.38
N VAL A 81 -5.43 -6.33 18.00
CA VAL A 81 -4.10 -6.94 18.05
C VAL A 81 -3.98 -8.04 17.00
N VAL A 82 -2.90 -8.00 16.23
CA VAL A 82 -2.56 -8.98 15.18
C VAL A 82 -1.15 -9.49 15.41
N LYS A 83 -0.93 -10.81 15.21
CA LYS A 83 0.41 -11.42 15.23
C LYS A 83 1.03 -11.38 13.83
N ALA A 84 2.03 -10.53 13.64
CA ALA A 84 2.71 -10.37 12.35
C ALA A 84 4.11 -9.77 12.54
N ASN A 85 4.89 -9.72 11.46
CA ASN A 85 6.09 -8.89 11.42
C ASN A 85 5.67 -7.43 11.21
N PRO A 86 6.02 -6.48 12.11
CA PRO A 86 5.54 -5.09 12.06
C PRO A 86 5.96 -4.37 10.78
N TYR A 87 7.17 -4.64 10.30
CA TYR A 87 7.68 -4.01 9.09
C TYR A 87 6.91 -4.45 7.85
N LEU A 88 6.65 -5.77 7.71
CA LEU A 88 5.91 -6.32 6.58
C LEU A 88 4.44 -5.88 6.62
N LEU A 89 3.81 -5.95 7.79
CA LEU A 89 2.43 -5.49 7.95
C LEU A 89 2.29 -4.01 7.60
N LYS A 90 3.23 -3.16 8.07
CA LYS A 90 3.26 -1.74 7.71
C LYS A 90 3.38 -1.51 6.21
N ILE A 91 4.18 -2.32 5.49
CA ILE A 91 4.29 -2.26 4.03
C ILE A 91 2.94 -2.57 3.37
N ALA A 92 2.28 -3.65 3.80
CA ALA A 92 0.99 -4.06 3.26
C ALA A 92 -0.09 -2.99 3.45
N LEU A 93 -0.24 -2.49 4.68
CA LEU A 93 -1.23 -1.46 5.01
C LEU A 93 -0.93 -0.14 4.29
N LYS A 94 0.34 0.24 4.21
CA LYS A 94 0.76 1.43 3.47
C LYS A 94 0.41 1.33 1.99
N ASN A 95 0.61 0.18 1.34
CA ASN A 95 0.26 -0.02 -0.06
C ASN A 95 -1.25 0.17 -0.32
N ILE A 96 -2.10 -0.29 0.59
CA ILE A 96 -3.56 -0.11 0.46
C ILE A 96 -3.92 1.38 0.57
N ILE A 97 -3.42 2.05 1.61
CA ILE A 97 -3.70 3.47 1.86
C ILE A 97 -3.13 4.35 0.73
N ASP A 98 -1.90 4.10 0.30
CA ASP A 98 -1.28 4.82 -0.81
C ASP A 98 -2.06 4.65 -2.13
N ASN A 99 -2.60 3.46 -2.39
CA ASN A 99 -3.46 3.22 -3.56
C ASN A 99 -4.74 4.04 -3.48
N ALA A 100 -5.45 4.02 -2.36
CA ALA A 100 -6.64 4.83 -2.14
C ALA A 100 -6.38 6.33 -2.36
N CYS A 101 -5.29 6.86 -1.79
CA CYS A 101 -4.89 8.26 -1.98
C CYS A 101 -4.43 8.59 -3.41
N LYS A 102 -3.88 7.62 -4.12
CA LYS A 102 -3.34 7.80 -5.47
C LYS A 102 -4.42 7.80 -6.53
N TYR A 103 -5.43 6.94 -6.39
CA TYR A 103 -6.48 6.77 -7.39
C TYR A 103 -7.73 7.60 -7.09
N SER A 104 -7.74 8.36 -5.99
CA SER A 104 -8.78 9.30 -5.62
C SER A 104 -8.19 10.66 -5.26
N ASP A 105 -8.81 11.73 -5.74
CA ASP A 105 -8.52 13.10 -5.32
C ASP A 105 -9.40 13.55 -4.13
N LYS A 106 -10.38 12.72 -3.75
CA LYS A 106 -11.31 12.98 -2.65
C LYS A 106 -10.79 12.45 -1.31
N GLU A 107 -11.61 12.55 -0.28
CA GLU A 107 -11.32 11.95 1.03
C GLU A 107 -11.22 10.43 0.94
N VAL A 108 -10.32 9.88 1.75
CA VAL A 108 -10.12 8.44 1.95
C VAL A 108 -10.52 8.10 3.38
N ASN A 109 -11.47 7.20 3.52
CA ASN A 109 -11.91 6.71 4.82
C ASN A 109 -11.10 5.47 5.20
N VAL A 110 -10.51 5.48 6.40
CA VAL A 110 -9.78 4.35 6.99
C VAL A 110 -10.48 4.01 8.30
N ALA A 111 -11.13 2.86 8.37
CA ALA A 111 -11.85 2.41 9.55
C ALA A 111 -11.22 1.14 10.13
N LEU A 112 -11.03 1.10 11.45
CA LEU A 112 -10.59 -0.07 12.19
C LEU A 112 -11.67 -0.44 13.19
N TYR A 113 -12.28 -1.59 13.02
CA TYR A 113 -13.35 -2.07 13.87
C TYR A 113 -13.28 -3.58 14.10
N ARG A 114 -14.11 -4.09 14.98
CA ARG A 114 -14.25 -5.51 15.24
C ARG A 114 -15.65 -5.98 14.89
N GLU A 115 -15.71 -7.03 14.08
CA GLU A 115 -16.95 -7.68 13.75
C GLU A 115 -16.87 -9.13 14.24
N GLN A 116 -17.74 -9.50 15.18
CA GLN A 116 -17.67 -10.79 15.87
C GLN A 116 -16.31 -11.02 16.56
N GLN A 117 -15.48 -11.94 16.06
CA GLN A 117 -14.15 -12.23 16.59
C GLN A 117 -13.02 -11.74 15.66
N GLN A 118 -13.35 -11.11 14.54
CA GLN A 118 -12.41 -10.66 13.53
C GLN A 118 -12.08 -9.19 13.70
N VAL A 119 -10.83 -8.83 13.46
CA VAL A 119 -10.37 -7.45 13.35
C VAL A 119 -10.44 -7.05 11.90
N ILE A 120 -11.16 -5.97 11.60
CA ILE A 120 -11.36 -5.50 10.24
C ILE A 120 -10.75 -4.12 10.09
N LEU A 121 -9.85 -4.01 9.13
CA LEU A 121 -9.42 -2.74 8.57
C LEU A 121 -10.12 -2.53 7.24
N GLU A 122 -10.86 -1.45 7.12
CA GLU A 122 -11.51 -1.04 5.88
C GLU A 122 -10.89 0.27 5.39
N VAL A 123 -10.53 0.31 4.11
CA VAL A 123 -10.04 1.51 3.42
C VAL A 123 -10.93 1.76 2.23
N GLU A 124 -11.59 2.91 2.19
CA GLU A 124 -12.54 3.28 1.15
C GLU A 124 -12.16 4.61 0.53
N ASP A 125 -12.09 4.62 -0.79
CA ASP A 125 -11.87 5.81 -1.62
C ASP A 125 -13.07 6.08 -2.55
N GLN A 126 -13.13 7.28 -3.08
CA GLN A 126 -14.12 7.71 -4.07
C GLN A 126 -13.43 8.08 -5.39
N GLY A 127 -12.50 7.22 -5.83
CA GLY A 127 -11.66 7.44 -6.99
C GLY A 127 -12.22 6.83 -8.28
N ILE A 128 -11.29 6.51 -9.19
CA ILE A 128 -11.61 6.00 -10.52
C ILE A 128 -12.27 4.61 -10.53
N GLY A 129 -12.19 3.87 -9.41
CA GLY A 129 -12.66 2.50 -9.32
C GLY A 129 -11.87 1.51 -10.18
N ILE A 130 -12.30 0.24 -10.16
CA ILE A 130 -11.69 -0.88 -10.88
C ILE A 130 -12.79 -1.55 -11.70
N PRO A 131 -12.57 -1.81 -13.01
CA PRO A 131 -13.48 -2.61 -13.81
C PRO A 131 -13.73 -4.00 -13.18
N GLN A 132 -14.96 -4.46 -13.17
CA GLN A 132 -15.34 -5.70 -12.49
C GLN A 132 -14.56 -6.91 -13.02
N GLU A 133 -14.32 -6.95 -14.34
CA GLU A 133 -13.55 -7.99 -15.01
C GLU A 133 -12.06 -7.99 -14.65
N GLU A 134 -11.55 -6.90 -14.07
CA GLU A 134 -10.15 -6.76 -13.68
C GLU A 134 -9.87 -7.09 -12.21
N ILE A 135 -10.92 -7.19 -11.37
CA ILE A 135 -10.75 -7.37 -9.91
C ILE A 135 -9.91 -8.62 -9.56
N GLU A 136 -10.08 -9.71 -10.29
CA GLU A 136 -9.28 -10.92 -10.06
C GLU A 136 -7.82 -10.75 -10.54
N HIS A 137 -7.59 -9.89 -11.52
CA HIS A 137 -6.27 -9.69 -12.12
C HIS A 137 -5.39 -8.71 -11.36
N ILE A 138 -5.96 -7.77 -10.59
CA ILE A 138 -5.18 -6.75 -9.85
C ILE A 138 -4.21 -7.33 -8.82
N PHE A 139 -4.39 -8.59 -8.42
CA PHE A 139 -3.47 -9.31 -7.52
C PHE A 139 -2.31 -9.99 -8.26
N GLN A 140 -2.30 -10.00 -9.58
CA GLN A 140 -1.18 -10.51 -10.35
C GLN A 140 -0.03 -9.50 -10.32
N SER A 141 1.20 -10.01 -10.15
CA SER A 141 2.38 -9.16 -10.16
C SER A 141 2.56 -8.50 -11.52
N PHE A 142 2.87 -7.21 -11.52
CA PHE A 142 3.03 -6.35 -12.70
C PHE A 142 1.74 -6.02 -13.45
N TYR A 143 0.59 -6.51 -13.01
CA TYR A 143 -0.67 -6.14 -13.60
C TYR A 143 -1.05 -4.70 -13.24
N ARG A 144 -1.61 -3.98 -14.21
CA ARG A 144 -2.13 -2.62 -14.04
C ARG A 144 -3.48 -2.51 -14.74
N GLY A 145 -4.46 -2.00 -14.03
CA GLY A 145 -5.79 -1.79 -14.59
C GLY A 145 -5.77 -0.88 -15.82
N SER A 146 -6.66 -1.14 -16.76
CA SER A 146 -6.77 -0.43 -18.04
C SER A 146 -6.98 1.07 -17.88
N ASN A 147 -7.66 1.48 -16.80
CA ASN A 147 -7.95 2.87 -16.45
C ASN A 147 -6.85 3.56 -15.62
N THR A 148 -5.69 2.92 -15.43
CA THR A 148 -4.61 3.46 -14.58
C THR A 148 -3.40 3.98 -15.36
N ARG A 149 -3.51 4.24 -16.67
CA ARG A 149 -2.37 4.62 -17.52
C ARG A 149 -1.68 5.89 -17.08
N ASP A 150 -2.46 6.89 -16.64
CA ASP A 150 -1.96 8.21 -16.22
C ASP A 150 -1.39 8.21 -14.78
N TYR A 151 -1.57 7.14 -14.05
CA TYR A 151 -1.08 7.02 -12.68
C TYR A 151 0.27 6.30 -12.64
N ALA A 152 1.24 6.84 -11.91
CA ALA A 152 2.53 6.18 -11.72
C ALA A 152 2.39 4.87 -10.93
N GLY A 153 3.10 3.81 -11.30
CA GLY A 153 3.07 2.54 -10.55
C GLY A 153 3.56 1.36 -11.37
N GLN A 154 3.84 0.25 -10.69
CA GLN A 154 4.48 -0.94 -11.30
C GLN A 154 3.64 -2.21 -11.21
N GLY A 155 2.44 -2.13 -10.58
CA GLY A 155 1.55 -3.29 -10.45
C GLY A 155 2.07 -4.37 -9.48
N ILE A 156 2.90 -4.00 -8.47
CA ILE A 156 3.46 -5.00 -7.52
C ILE A 156 2.82 -4.86 -6.14
N GLY A 157 2.27 -3.69 -5.80
CA GLY A 157 1.80 -3.39 -4.45
C GLY A 157 0.73 -4.35 -3.94
N LEU A 158 -0.33 -4.59 -4.72
CA LEU A 158 -1.45 -5.44 -4.28
C LEU A 158 -1.08 -6.93 -4.21
N SER A 159 -0.25 -7.44 -5.14
CA SER A 159 0.24 -8.82 -5.09
C SER A 159 1.10 -9.07 -3.85
N LEU A 160 1.98 -8.12 -3.50
CA LEU A 160 2.76 -8.17 -2.27
C LEU A 160 1.87 -8.07 -1.02
N THR A 161 0.90 -7.16 -1.03
CA THR A 161 -0.07 -7.01 0.07
C THR A 161 -0.82 -8.30 0.34
N LEU A 162 -1.37 -8.93 -0.71
CA LEU A 162 -2.09 -10.21 -0.58
C LEU A 162 -1.19 -11.30 0.04
N LYS A 163 0.06 -11.43 -0.42
CA LYS A 163 1.01 -12.40 0.13
C LYS A 163 1.29 -12.15 1.62
N ILE A 164 1.55 -10.90 2.01
CA ILE A 164 1.82 -10.55 3.41
C ILE A 164 0.59 -10.85 4.28
N ILE A 165 -0.58 -10.38 3.88
CA ILE A 165 -1.83 -10.58 4.66
C ILE A 165 -2.14 -12.06 4.80
N SER A 166 -2.07 -12.83 3.71
CA SER A 166 -2.32 -14.28 3.73
C SER A 166 -1.33 -15.06 4.61
N ALA A 167 -0.07 -14.63 4.65
CA ALA A 167 0.95 -15.26 5.48
C ALA A 167 0.67 -15.12 6.98
N TYR A 168 -0.07 -14.10 7.38
CA TYR A 168 -0.52 -13.88 8.76
C TYR A 168 -1.99 -14.28 8.95
N HIS A 169 -2.50 -15.22 8.12
CA HIS A 169 -3.84 -15.76 8.17
C HIS A 169 -4.97 -14.73 7.97
N GLY A 170 -4.63 -13.56 7.47
CA GLY A 170 -5.59 -12.54 7.09
C GLY A 170 -6.17 -12.78 5.70
N LYS A 171 -7.31 -12.16 5.45
CA LYS A 171 -8.01 -12.16 4.15
C LYS A 171 -8.08 -10.74 3.62
N LEU A 172 -7.99 -10.61 2.30
CA LEU A 172 -8.10 -9.34 1.59
C LEU A 172 -9.29 -9.42 0.63
N ASP A 173 -10.31 -8.61 0.89
CA ASP A 173 -11.50 -8.48 0.04
C ASP A 173 -11.51 -7.10 -0.61
N ILE A 174 -11.88 -7.03 -1.91
CA ILE A 174 -12.00 -5.78 -2.66
C ILE A 174 -13.37 -5.73 -3.32
N SER A 175 -14.04 -4.61 -3.15
CA SER A 175 -15.23 -4.23 -3.91
C SER A 175 -15.01 -2.87 -4.55
N SER A 176 -15.34 -2.76 -5.83
CA SER A 176 -15.10 -1.52 -6.59
C SER A 176 -16.13 -1.35 -7.69
N GLU A 177 -16.40 -0.09 -8.01
CA GLU A 177 -17.24 0.30 -9.13
C GLU A 177 -16.59 1.50 -9.83
N ILE A 178 -16.56 1.47 -11.16
CA ILE A 178 -15.96 2.53 -11.99
C ILE A 178 -16.60 3.87 -11.63
N GLU A 179 -15.75 4.90 -11.46
CA GLU A 179 -16.10 6.28 -11.08
C GLU A 179 -16.79 6.45 -9.72
N LYS A 180 -16.99 5.37 -8.97
CA LYS A 180 -17.52 5.44 -7.60
C LYS A 180 -16.45 5.24 -6.53
N GLY A 181 -15.37 4.50 -6.87
CA GLY A 181 -14.24 4.26 -5.99
C GLY A 181 -14.04 2.80 -5.65
N THR A 182 -13.19 2.56 -4.66
CA THR A 182 -12.78 1.23 -4.24
C THR A 182 -12.83 1.11 -2.71
N LYS A 183 -13.32 -0.03 -2.25
CA LYS A 183 -13.32 -0.43 -0.85
C LYS A 183 -12.46 -1.68 -0.70
N VAL A 184 -11.45 -1.61 0.15
CA VAL A 184 -10.54 -2.70 0.50
C VAL A 184 -10.77 -3.07 1.95
N ARG A 185 -11.04 -4.35 2.23
CA ARG A 185 -11.18 -4.90 3.59
C ARG A 185 -10.06 -5.90 3.84
N VAL A 186 -9.33 -5.68 4.93
CA VAL A 186 -8.37 -6.62 5.49
C VAL A 186 -8.99 -7.20 6.74
N ILE A 187 -9.09 -8.52 6.82
CA ILE A 187 -9.76 -9.28 7.88
C ILE A 187 -8.72 -10.18 8.55
N PHE A 188 -8.53 -10.05 9.86
CA PHE A 188 -7.65 -10.86 10.69
C PHE A 188 -8.40 -11.65 11.75
#